data_cbcc400e503ebe91273c6be34d9a5552
#
_entry.id   cbcc400e503ebe91273c6be34d9a5552
#
_cell.length_a   1.000
_cell.length_b   1.000
_cell.length_c   1.000
_cell.angle_alpha   90.00
_cell.angle_beta   90.00
_cell.angle_gamma   90.00
#
_symmetry.space_group_name_H-M   'P 1'
#
loop_
_entity.id
_entity.type
_entity.pdbx_description
1 polymer ?
#
loop_
_entity_poly.entity_id
_entity_poly.type
_entity_poly.pdbx_seq_one_letter_code
_entity_poly.pdbx_strand_id
1 'polypeptide(L)'
;MEEGEKRLKQEDCNEDKIGTGILTLTNRRLAFDKTQSRIMDFSKRFGDTVVDVPLNDVSKVWKEGRLIKKVCFTNKTKESEQTYKFGVFNTKDWLKNIENAIEENRNQ
;
A
#
# COMPACT_ATOMS: atom_id res chain seq x y z
N MET A 1 -11.16 -3.77 9.57
CA MET A 1 -11.49 -3.95 8.15
C MET A 1 -12.99 -4.05 7.98
N GLU A 2 -13.47 -3.69 6.82
CA GLU A 2 -14.89 -3.77 6.52
C GLU A 2 -15.33 -5.22 6.37
N GLU A 3 -16.62 -5.43 6.51
CA GLU A 3 -17.19 -6.76 6.30
C GLU A 3 -16.92 -7.22 4.88
N GLY A 4 -16.46 -8.45 4.75
CA GLY A 4 -16.10 -9.00 3.45
C GLY A 4 -14.72 -8.59 2.95
N GLU A 5 -14.05 -7.72 3.66
CA GLU A 5 -12.71 -7.32 3.28
C GLU A 5 -11.69 -8.32 3.78
N LYS A 6 -10.76 -8.73 2.90
CA LYS A 6 -9.74 -9.70 3.25
C LYS A 6 -8.36 -9.13 2.99
N ARG A 7 -7.46 -9.36 3.93
CA ARG A 7 -6.07 -8.99 3.74
C ARG A 7 -5.41 -10.00 2.82
N LEU A 8 -4.82 -9.51 1.73
CA LEU A 8 -4.17 -10.35 0.75
C LEU A 8 -2.66 -10.38 0.92
N LYS A 9 -2.07 -9.26 1.35
CA LYS A 9 -0.63 -9.17 1.52
C LYS A 9 -0.29 -8.02 2.46
N GLN A 10 0.77 -8.19 3.24
CA GLN A 10 1.18 -7.17 4.20
C GLN A 10 2.68 -7.26 4.42
N GLU A 11 3.34 -6.12 4.52
CA GLU A 11 4.79 -6.10 4.69
C GLU A 11 5.25 -4.79 5.33
N ASP A 12 6.23 -4.91 6.21
CA ASP A 12 6.94 -3.74 6.73
C ASP A 12 7.78 -3.17 5.61
N CYS A 13 7.68 -1.88 5.37
CA CYS A 13 8.41 -1.28 4.29
C CYS A 13 8.60 0.20 4.51
N ASN A 14 9.17 0.87 3.53
CA ASN A 14 9.46 2.30 3.62
C ASN A 14 8.94 3.01 2.39
N GLU A 15 8.15 4.05 2.61
CA GLU A 15 7.68 4.90 1.53
C GLU A 15 8.60 6.11 1.43
N ASP A 16 8.94 6.53 0.22
CA ASP A 16 9.96 7.54 -0.03
C ASP A 16 9.79 8.84 0.75
N LYS A 17 8.56 9.29 0.91
CA LYS A 17 8.30 10.56 1.56
C LYS A 17 7.76 10.41 2.98
N ILE A 18 7.06 9.32 3.24
CA ILE A 18 6.39 9.13 4.51
C ILE A 18 7.30 8.48 5.55
N GLY A 19 8.11 7.53 5.11
CA GLY A 19 8.99 6.80 6.01
C GLY A 19 8.53 5.38 6.24
N THR A 20 8.93 4.81 7.36
CA THR A 20 8.71 3.40 7.66
C THR A 20 7.28 3.14 8.13
N GLY A 21 6.75 2.02 7.71
CA GLY A 21 5.40 1.62 8.09
C GLY A 21 5.06 0.25 7.59
N ILE A 22 3.77 -0.04 7.56
CA ILE A 22 3.24 -1.33 7.12
C ILE A 22 2.31 -1.10 5.95
N LEU A 23 2.64 -1.71 4.81
CA LEU A 23 1.80 -1.64 3.63
C LEU A 23 0.90 -2.87 3.61
N THR A 24 -0.39 -2.65 3.46
CA THR A 24 -1.38 -3.71 3.42
C THR A 24 -2.20 -3.63 2.15
N LEU A 25 -2.31 -4.76 1.47
CA LEU A 25 -3.20 -4.89 0.33
C LEU A 25 -4.37 -5.76 0.76
N THR A 26 -5.57 -5.26 0.53
CA THR A 26 -6.78 -6.06 0.74
C THR A 26 -7.49 -6.21 -0.59
N ASN A 27 -8.60 -6.92 -0.58
CA ASN A 27 -9.39 -7.04 -1.80
C ASN A 27 -10.17 -5.76 -2.12
N ARG A 28 -9.98 -4.70 -1.34
CA ARG A 28 -10.69 -3.43 -1.55
C ARG A 28 -9.79 -2.21 -1.61
N ARG A 29 -8.62 -2.25 -0.97
CA ARG A 29 -7.78 -1.06 -0.87
C ARG A 29 -6.31 -1.37 -0.65
N LEU A 30 -5.51 -0.33 -0.82
CA LEU A 30 -4.12 -0.31 -0.42
C LEU A 30 -4.02 0.69 0.74
N ALA A 31 -3.49 0.25 1.85
CA ALA A 31 -3.37 1.08 3.03
C ALA A 31 -1.94 1.05 3.56
N PHE A 32 -1.47 2.18 4.05
CA PHE A 32 -0.16 2.27 4.66
C PHE A 32 -0.29 2.92 6.03
N ASP A 33 0.10 2.18 7.05
CA ASP A 33 0.06 2.64 8.43
C ASP A 33 1.46 3.00 8.85
N LYS A 34 1.69 4.27 9.12
CA LYS A 34 3.01 4.72 9.53
C LYS A 34 3.35 4.16 10.89
N THR A 35 4.51 3.53 10.98
CA THR A 35 4.95 2.93 12.22
C THR A 35 5.49 4.01 13.16
N GLN A 36 5.07 3.95 14.42
CA GLN A 36 5.64 4.81 15.42
C GLN A 36 7.07 4.34 15.71
N SER A 37 7.99 5.29 15.73
CA SER A 37 9.37 4.95 16.03
C SER A 37 9.54 4.60 17.50
N ARG A 38 8.58 4.98 18.34
CA ARG A 38 8.62 4.68 19.76
C ARG A 38 7.95 3.36 20.01
N ILE A 39 8.73 2.41 20.38
CA ILE A 39 8.21 1.07 20.65
C ILE A 39 7.90 0.86 22.12
N MET A 40 8.13 1.86 22.92
CA MET A 40 7.91 1.75 24.35
C MET A 40 6.45 1.64 24.73
N ASP A 41 5.60 2.13 23.88
CA ASP A 41 4.16 2.11 24.14
C ASP A 41 3.49 1.03 23.31
N PHE A 42 3.30 -0.12 23.91
CA PHE A 42 2.73 -1.25 23.21
C PHE A 42 1.24 -1.10 22.91
N SER A 43 0.59 -0.17 23.57
CA SER A 43 -0.81 0.09 23.28
C SER A 43 -0.97 0.79 21.94
N LYS A 44 0.11 1.33 21.41
CA LYS A 44 0.11 2.03 20.13
C LYS A 44 1.01 1.34 19.11
N ARG A 45 0.94 0.03 19.10
CA ARG A 45 1.78 -0.73 18.18
C ARG A 45 1.43 -0.48 16.72
N PHE A 46 0.28 0.10 16.45
CA PHE A 46 -0.10 0.51 15.10
C PHE A 46 -0.02 2.02 15.02
N GLY A 47 0.64 2.50 13.97
CA GLY A 47 0.65 3.92 13.71
C GLY A 47 -0.66 4.35 13.08
N ASP A 48 -0.72 5.61 12.74
CA ASP A 48 -1.88 6.14 12.06
C ASP A 48 -1.86 5.69 10.60
N THR A 49 -3.04 5.41 10.06
CA THR A 49 -3.17 5.14 8.63
C THR A 49 -3.01 6.45 7.89
N VAL A 50 -1.96 6.54 7.09
CA VAL A 50 -1.66 7.77 6.36
C VAL A 50 -1.92 7.65 4.86
N VAL A 51 -2.09 6.43 4.36
CA VAL A 51 -2.48 6.19 2.99
C VAL A 51 -3.62 5.17 3.01
N ASP A 52 -4.71 5.51 2.36
CA ASP A 52 -5.86 4.60 2.29
C ASP A 52 -6.50 4.84 0.93
N VAL A 53 -6.15 3.97 -0.03
CA VAL A 53 -6.53 4.16 -1.42
C VAL A 53 -7.41 3.01 -1.88
N PRO A 54 -8.68 3.28 -2.16
CA PRO A 54 -9.55 2.26 -2.74
C PRO A 54 -8.96 1.76 -4.05
N LEU A 55 -9.10 0.48 -4.33
CA LEU A 55 -8.53 -0.07 -5.55
C LEU A 55 -9.09 0.60 -6.81
N ASN A 56 -10.32 1.10 -6.73
CA ASN A 56 -10.92 1.82 -7.85
C ASN A 56 -10.20 3.12 -8.19
N ASP A 57 -9.45 3.68 -7.24
CA ASP A 57 -8.75 4.94 -7.43
C ASP A 57 -7.30 4.76 -7.84
N VAL A 58 -6.83 3.52 -7.94
CA VAL A 58 -5.47 3.25 -8.39
C VAL A 58 -5.47 3.31 -9.90
N SER A 59 -4.83 4.34 -10.45
CA SER A 59 -4.81 4.54 -11.90
C SER A 59 -3.63 3.85 -12.56
N LYS A 60 -2.52 3.70 -11.84
CA LYS A 60 -1.32 3.05 -12.36
C LYS A 60 -0.61 2.31 -11.25
N VAL A 61 0.02 1.20 -11.60
CA VAL A 61 0.90 0.50 -10.68
C VAL A 61 2.09 -0.03 -11.48
N TRP A 62 3.29 0.11 -10.93
CA TRP A 62 4.51 -0.29 -11.65
C TRP A 62 5.64 -0.55 -10.67
N LYS A 63 6.76 -1.03 -11.20
CA LYS A 63 7.98 -1.22 -10.43
C LYS A 63 9.03 -0.24 -10.90
N GLU A 64 9.90 0.18 -10.01
CA GLU A 64 11.06 0.97 -10.42
C GLU A 64 12.24 0.73 -9.48
N GLY A 65 13.41 1.23 -9.85
CA GLY A 65 14.63 1.13 -9.07
C GLY A 65 15.57 0.06 -9.59
N ARG A 66 16.87 0.32 -9.43
CA ARG A 66 17.90 -0.64 -9.81
C ARG A 66 18.46 -1.37 -8.61
N LEU A 67 18.96 -0.62 -7.66
CA LEU A 67 19.53 -1.19 -6.45
C LEU A 67 18.46 -1.39 -5.40
N ILE A 68 17.66 -0.36 -5.18
CA ILE A 68 16.53 -0.43 -4.26
C ILE A 68 15.28 -0.48 -5.10
N LYS A 69 14.65 -1.63 -5.11
CA LYS A 69 13.46 -1.83 -5.92
C LYS A 69 12.23 -1.42 -5.16
N LYS A 70 11.31 -0.80 -5.87
CA LYS A 70 10.09 -0.28 -5.28
C LYS A 70 8.88 -0.66 -6.10
N VAL A 71 7.78 -0.90 -5.40
CA VAL A 71 6.48 -0.99 -6.06
C VAL A 71 5.83 0.38 -5.90
N CYS A 72 5.24 0.87 -6.98
CA CYS A 72 4.70 2.21 -7.02
C CYS A 72 3.28 2.18 -7.52
N PHE A 73 2.47 3.10 -7.00
CA PHE A 73 1.12 3.25 -7.53
C PHE A 73 0.67 4.70 -7.42
N THR A 74 -0.27 5.06 -8.29
CA THR A 74 -0.83 6.40 -8.31
C THR A 74 -2.28 6.36 -7.89
N ASN A 75 -2.61 7.18 -6.90
CA ASN A 75 -3.98 7.40 -6.45
C ASN A 75 -4.52 8.60 -7.22
N LYS A 76 -5.52 8.38 -8.05
CA LYS A 76 -6.10 9.46 -8.84
C LYS A 76 -7.58 9.62 -8.53
N THR A 77 -7.93 10.78 -8.03
CA THR A 77 -9.31 11.14 -7.78
C THR A 77 -9.65 12.34 -8.68
N LYS A 78 -10.89 12.82 -8.59
CA LYS A 78 -11.28 13.97 -9.38
C LYS A 78 -10.50 15.24 -9.02
N GLU A 79 -10.04 15.31 -7.78
CA GLU A 79 -9.44 16.52 -7.26
C GLU A 79 -7.93 16.48 -7.16
N SER A 80 -7.34 15.28 -7.14
CA SER A 80 -5.91 15.18 -6.94
C SER A 80 -5.34 13.90 -7.53
N GLU A 81 -4.01 13.91 -7.63
CA GLU A 81 -3.28 12.74 -8.08
C GLU A 81 -2.00 12.67 -7.26
N GLN A 82 -1.78 11.54 -6.63
CA GLN A 82 -0.60 11.33 -5.82
C GLN A 82 0.04 9.99 -6.12
N THR A 83 1.36 9.97 -6.14
CA THR A 83 2.12 8.77 -6.40
C THR A 83 2.87 8.37 -5.14
N TYR A 84 2.82 7.07 -4.83
CA TYR A 84 3.50 6.51 -3.68
C TYR A 84 4.50 5.46 -4.15
N LYS A 85 5.64 5.40 -3.46
CA LYS A 85 6.72 4.47 -3.82
C LYS A 85 7.16 3.73 -2.56
N PHE A 86 6.95 2.42 -2.57
CA PHE A 86 7.23 1.58 -1.41
C PHE A 86 8.36 0.62 -1.67
N GLY A 87 9.40 0.69 -0.85
CA GLY A 87 10.52 -0.23 -0.93
C GLY A 87 10.16 -1.54 -0.24
N VAL A 88 9.64 -2.48 -1.02
CA VAL A 88 9.21 -3.77 -0.50
C VAL A 88 10.20 -4.85 -0.90
N PHE A 89 10.10 -6.00 -0.24
CA PHE A 89 11.05 -7.07 -0.42
C PHE A 89 10.96 -7.71 -1.81
N ASN A 90 9.76 -8.06 -2.24
CA ASN A 90 9.56 -8.69 -3.54
C ASN A 90 8.61 -7.84 -4.37
N THR A 91 9.18 -6.88 -5.10
CA THR A 91 8.38 -5.92 -5.86
C THR A 91 7.56 -6.58 -6.96
N LYS A 92 8.12 -7.62 -7.58
CA LYS A 92 7.42 -8.32 -8.65
C LYS A 92 6.16 -8.98 -8.13
N ASP A 93 6.26 -9.61 -6.98
CA ASP A 93 5.13 -10.28 -6.36
C ASP A 93 4.07 -9.27 -5.91
N TRP A 94 4.52 -8.15 -5.32
CA TRP A 94 3.62 -7.09 -4.93
C TRP A 94 2.86 -6.53 -6.12
N LEU A 95 3.58 -6.25 -7.20
CA LEU A 95 2.97 -5.72 -8.42
C LEU A 95 1.89 -6.65 -8.95
N LYS A 96 2.20 -7.93 -9.01
CA LYS A 96 1.26 -8.92 -9.51
C LYS A 96 0.01 -9.01 -8.62
N ASN A 97 0.23 -9.02 -7.31
CA ASN A 97 -0.89 -9.11 -6.38
C ASN A 97 -1.79 -7.87 -6.45
N ILE A 98 -1.19 -6.70 -6.59
CA ILE A 98 -1.97 -5.47 -6.71
C ILE A 98 -2.79 -5.48 -7.99
N GLU A 99 -2.15 -5.86 -9.11
CA GLU A 99 -2.85 -5.91 -10.40
C GLU A 99 -4.01 -6.88 -10.36
N ASN A 100 -3.80 -8.04 -9.76
CA ASN A 100 -4.86 -9.04 -9.63
C ASN A 100 -6.01 -8.52 -8.77
N ALA A 101 -5.67 -7.86 -7.67
CA ALA A 101 -6.69 -7.32 -6.77
C ALA A 101 -7.53 -6.25 -7.46
N ILE A 102 -6.88 -5.40 -8.25
CA ILE A 102 -7.59 -4.36 -9.00
C ILE A 102 -8.56 -4.99 -9.98
N GLU A 103 -8.09 -6.00 -10.71
CA GLU A 103 -8.92 -6.64 -11.71
C GLU A 103 -10.11 -7.35 -11.07
N GLU A 104 -9.88 -8.06 -9.98
CA GLU A 104 -10.98 -8.75 -9.29
C GLU A 104 -11.98 -7.75 -8.72
N ASN A 105 -11.49 -6.62 -8.23
CA ASN A 105 -12.36 -5.60 -7.69
C ASN A 105 -13.27 -5.01 -8.77
N ARG A 106 -12.76 -4.87 -9.99
CA ARG A 106 -13.57 -4.37 -11.11
C ARG A 106 -14.66 -5.33 -11.53
N ASN A 107 -14.44 -6.60 -11.30
CA ASN A 107 -15.38 -7.65 -11.74
C ASN A 107 -16.49 -7.91 -10.73
N GLN A 108 -16.53 -7.18 -9.66
CA GLN A 108 -17.57 -7.33 -8.66
C GLN A 108 -18.73 -6.39 -8.87
#